data_eae4a8a9ca325cea438405b98538920b
#
_entry.id   eae4a8a9ca325cea438405b98538920b
#
_cell.length_a   1.000
_cell.length_b   1.000
_cell.length_c   1.000
_cell.angle_alpha   90.00
_cell.angle_beta   90.00
_cell.angle_gamma   90.00
#
_symmetry.space_group_name_H-M   'P 1'
#
loop_
_entity.id
_entity.type
_entity.pdbx_description
1 polymer ?
#
loop_
_entity_poly.entity_id
_entity_poly.type
_entity_poly.pdbx_seq_one_letter_code
_entity_poly.pdbx_strand_id
1 'polypeptide(L)'
;AEQNVNVTDTSLKLAAIATPITNAPLSNLGLVVTEERFIFALGSGGNSRKISWCDREDRNQWTPASTNEAGDIELQTAGQIMQAVRTRGQTLILTDVDAHTARYQGPPYVYGFERVGTSCGTVTSRGAVDTDRGVFFIGQENFFLFNGNTVQTIKCDVHDYIFGDINTSQQTKIWAMGIPQYGEVWWFYPSANSI
;
A
#
# COMPACT_ATOMS: atom_id res chain seq x y z
N ALA A 1 0.18 -22.00 -39.99
CA ALA A 1 -1.28 -21.98 -39.85
C ALA A 1 -1.62 -21.23 -38.57
N GLU A 2 -2.05 -19.99 -38.70
CA GLU A 2 -2.61 -19.22 -37.59
C GLU A 2 -3.93 -19.85 -37.17
N GLN A 3 -3.98 -20.40 -35.95
CA GLN A 3 -5.25 -20.77 -35.36
C GLN A 3 -5.95 -19.50 -34.91
N ASN A 4 -6.93 -19.06 -35.66
CA ASN A 4 -7.86 -18.01 -35.26
C ASN A 4 -8.72 -18.57 -34.12
N VAL A 5 -8.34 -18.28 -32.88
CA VAL A 5 -9.15 -18.63 -31.71
C VAL A 5 -10.30 -17.63 -31.61
N ASN A 6 -11.39 -17.97 -32.26
CA ASN A 6 -12.63 -17.15 -32.21
C ASN A 6 -13.39 -17.43 -30.90
N VAL A 7 -12.81 -16.98 -29.79
CA VAL A 7 -13.44 -17.09 -28.46
C VAL A 7 -14.13 -15.76 -28.17
N THR A 8 -15.42 -15.78 -27.89
CA THR A 8 -16.15 -14.57 -27.52
C THR A 8 -15.60 -13.99 -26.22
N ASP A 9 -15.61 -12.66 -26.07
CA ASP A 9 -15.10 -11.96 -24.88
C ASP A 9 -15.72 -12.50 -23.57
N THR A 10 -16.98 -12.90 -23.60
CA THR A 10 -17.69 -13.52 -22.48
C THR A 10 -17.10 -14.88 -22.12
N SER A 11 -16.73 -15.69 -23.11
CA SER A 11 -16.11 -17.01 -22.90
C SER A 11 -14.69 -16.88 -22.36
N LEU A 12 -13.93 -15.87 -22.81
CA LEU A 12 -12.61 -15.54 -22.26
C LEU A 12 -12.70 -15.12 -20.80
N LYS A 13 -13.68 -14.30 -20.44
CA LYS A 13 -13.92 -13.90 -19.04
C LYS A 13 -14.28 -15.07 -18.16
N LEU A 14 -15.11 -15.99 -18.63
CA LEU A 14 -15.49 -17.21 -17.90
C LEU A 14 -14.32 -18.21 -17.78
N ALA A 15 -13.51 -18.34 -18.81
CA ALA A 15 -12.34 -19.23 -18.78
C ALA A 15 -11.17 -18.66 -17.94
N ALA A 16 -11.07 -17.33 -17.81
CA ALA A 16 -10.05 -16.66 -17.01
C ALA A 16 -10.36 -16.65 -15.51
N ILE A 17 -11.58 -16.91 -15.10
CA ILE A 17 -11.96 -17.03 -13.69
C ILE A 17 -11.60 -18.45 -13.24
N ALA A 18 -10.32 -18.66 -12.91
CA ALA A 18 -9.94 -19.77 -12.03
C ALA A 18 -10.84 -19.73 -10.79
N THR A 19 -11.19 -20.88 -10.24
CA THR A 19 -12.06 -21.08 -9.08
C THR A 19 -12.26 -19.82 -8.21
N PRO A 20 -13.50 -19.36 -8.00
CA PRO A 20 -13.75 -18.16 -7.23
C PRO A 20 -13.07 -18.26 -5.87
N ILE A 21 -12.31 -17.25 -5.50
CA ILE A 21 -11.74 -17.16 -4.15
C ILE A 21 -12.93 -16.87 -3.23
N THR A 22 -13.40 -17.89 -2.51
CA THR A 22 -14.66 -17.81 -1.76
C THR A 22 -14.53 -17.05 -0.45
N ASN A 23 -13.32 -16.96 0.11
CA ASN A 23 -13.08 -16.42 1.45
C ASN A 23 -12.22 -15.14 1.46
N ALA A 24 -11.90 -14.58 0.29
CA ALA A 24 -11.18 -13.32 0.24
C ALA A 24 -12.06 -12.18 0.78
N PRO A 25 -11.49 -11.25 1.55
CA PRO A 25 -12.22 -10.11 2.05
C PRO A 25 -12.71 -9.22 0.91
N LEU A 26 -13.93 -8.71 1.05
CA LEU A 26 -14.56 -7.80 0.09
C LEU A 26 -14.27 -6.34 0.47
N SER A 27 -14.51 -5.42 -0.47
CA SER A 27 -14.43 -3.97 -0.21
C SER A 27 -13.07 -3.51 0.31
N ASN A 28 -11.99 -3.94 -0.34
CA ASN A 28 -10.63 -3.55 0.04
C ASN A 28 -10.24 -2.21 -0.61
N LEU A 29 -9.43 -1.40 0.09
CA LEU A 29 -8.83 -0.17 -0.41
C LEU A 29 -7.61 -0.44 -1.29
N GLY A 30 -6.88 -1.53 -1.04
CA GLY A 30 -5.70 -1.90 -1.80
C GLY A 30 -5.18 -3.28 -1.44
N LEU A 31 -4.18 -3.71 -2.19
CA LEU A 31 -3.48 -4.98 -1.96
C LEU A 31 -1.97 -4.75 -2.01
N VAL A 32 -1.23 -5.49 -1.19
CA VAL A 32 0.23 -5.57 -1.28
C VAL A 32 0.68 -7.01 -1.05
N VAL A 33 1.69 -7.44 -1.80
CA VAL A 33 2.34 -8.74 -1.60
C VAL A 33 3.59 -8.51 -0.75
N THR A 34 3.66 -9.17 0.39
CA THR A 34 4.81 -9.09 1.30
C THR A 34 6.03 -9.85 0.77
N GLU A 35 7.19 -9.65 1.39
CA GLU A 35 8.41 -10.36 1.01
C GLU A 35 8.27 -11.87 1.24
N GLU A 36 7.55 -12.27 2.28
CA GLU A 36 7.28 -13.66 2.65
C GLU A 36 6.15 -14.31 1.82
N ARG A 37 5.63 -13.59 0.82
CA ARG A 37 4.62 -14.07 -0.14
C ARG A 37 3.22 -14.26 0.44
N PHE A 38 2.86 -13.44 1.43
CA PHE A 38 1.47 -13.22 1.83
C PHE A 38 0.85 -12.09 1.01
N ILE A 39 -0.45 -12.11 0.86
CA ILE A 39 -1.21 -11.00 0.28
C ILE A 39 -1.91 -10.27 1.42
N PHE A 40 -1.61 -9.00 1.62
CA PHE A 40 -2.36 -8.13 2.53
C PHE A 40 -3.49 -7.45 1.78
N ALA A 41 -4.70 -7.57 2.31
CA ALA A 41 -5.86 -6.79 1.90
C ALA A 41 -6.02 -5.61 2.86
N LEU A 42 -5.83 -4.40 2.34
CA LEU A 42 -5.86 -3.16 3.09
C LEU A 42 -7.29 -2.62 3.14
N GLY A 43 -7.74 -2.13 4.29
CA GLY A 43 -9.12 -1.67 4.46
C GLY A 43 -10.13 -2.81 4.32
N SER A 44 -9.75 -3.99 4.78
CA SER A 44 -10.44 -5.24 4.59
C SER A 44 -11.87 -5.23 5.14
N GLY A 45 -12.82 -5.73 4.35
CA GLY A 45 -14.24 -5.82 4.72
C GLY A 45 -14.92 -4.46 4.91
N GLY A 46 -14.37 -3.39 4.30
CA GLY A 46 -14.89 -2.02 4.46
C GLY A 46 -14.45 -1.31 5.76
N ASN A 47 -13.66 -1.96 6.61
CA ASN A 47 -13.03 -1.29 7.75
C ASN A 47 -11.71 -0.67 7.32
N SER A 48 -11.65 0.64 7.23
CA SER A 48 -10.50 1.40 6.71
C SER A 48 -9.20 1.23 7.50
N ARG A 49 -9.24 0.65 8.70
CA ARG A 49 -8.08 0.38 9.56
C ARG A 49 -7.69 -1.09 9.64
N LYS A 50 -8.50 -1.97 9.01
CA LYS A 50 -8.30 -3.41 9.07
C LYS A 50 -7.39 -3.89 7.94
N ILE A 51 -6.46 -4.79 8.28
CA ILE A 51 -5.64 -5.54 7.35
C ILE A 51 -5.97 -7.01 7.56
N SER A 52 -6.27 -7.71 6.47
CA SER A 52 -6.38 -9.17 6.49
C SER A 52 -5.31 -9.74 5.56
N TRP A 53 -4.77 -10.91 5.90
CA TRP A 53 -3.80 -11.59 5.04
C TRP A 53 -4.19 -13.04 4.82
N CYS A 54 -3.91 -13.54 3.60
CA CYS A 54 -4.09 -14.95 3.26
C CYS A 54 -3.01 -15.82 3.92
N ASP A 55 -3.14 -17.12 3.77
CA ASP A 55 -2.06 -18.04 4.13
C ASP A 55 -0.85 -17.85 3.19
N ARG A 56 0.33 -18.27 3.63
CA ARG A 56 1.55 -18.14 2.86
C ARG A 56 1.43 -18.91 1.54
N GLU A 57 1.65 -18.20 0.43
CA GLU A 57 1.59 -18.76 -0.94
C GLU A 57 0.21 -19.33 -1.33
N ASP A 58 -0.80 -19.25 -0.47
CA ASP A 58 -2.16 -19.68 -0.78
C ASP A 58 -3.17 -18.52 -0.74
N ARG A 59 -3.39 -17.93 -1.91
CA ARG A 59 -4.35 -16.84 -2.10
C ARG A 59 -5.82 -17.21 -1.83
N ASN A 60 -6.13 -18.50 -1.70
CA ASN A 60 -7.50 -18.96 -1.48
C ASN A 60 -7.84 -19.11 0.00
N GLN A 61 -6.85 -19.10 0.89
CA GLN A 61 -7.04 -19.30 2.31
C GLN A 61 -6.89 -18.00 3.09
N TRP A 62 -8.04 -17.41 3.44
CA TRP A 62 -8.13 -16.14 4.17
C TRP A 62 -8.73 -16.29 5.57
N THR A 63 -9.26 -17.46 5.89
CA THR A 63 -9.86 -17.71 7.21
C THR A 63 -8.79 -18.16 8.19
N PRO A 64 -8.54 -17.42 9.29
CA PRO A 64 -7.58 -17.81 10.31
C PRO A 64 -7.95 -19.16 10.92
N ALA A 65 -6.97 -20.05 11.04
CA ALA A 65 -7.11 -21.36 11.68
C ALA A 65 -5.78 -21.77 12.32
N SER A 66 -5.82 -22.70 13.28
CA SER A 66 -4.61 -23.21 13.92
C SER A 66 -3.65 -23.97 12.99
N THR A 67 -4.10 -24.28 11.78
CA THR A 67 -3.37 -25.05 10.76
C THR A 67 -2.80 -24.19 9.65
N ASN A 68 -3.03 -22.86 9.65
CA ASN A 68 -2.56 -21.92 8.65
C ASN A 68 -2.00 -20.65 9.29
N GLU A 69 -1.40 -19.80 8.48
CA GLU A 69 -0.85 -18.50 8.88
C GLU A 69 -1.74 -17.31 8.44
N ALA A 70 -2.95 -17.55 7.94
CA ALA A 70 -3.90 -16.48 7.64
C ALA A 70 -4.31 -15.73 8.90
N GLY A 71 -4.57 -14.43 8.77
CA GLY A 71 -4.94 -13.61 9.92
C GLY A 71 -5.49 -12.25 9.56
N ASP A 72 -5.83 -11.51 10.57
CA ASP A 72 -6.23 -10.11 10.43
C ASP A 72 -5.88 -9.29 11.68
N ILE A 73 -5.80 -7.98 11.49
CA ILE A 73 -5.60 -7.01 12.56
C ILE A 73 -6.31 -5.70 12.22
N GLU A 74 -6.74 -5.01 13.25
CA GLU A 74 -7.16 -3.61 13.15
C GLU A 74 -6.07 -2.72 13.76
N LEU A 75 -5.51 -1.83 12.92
CA LEU A 75 -4.46 -0.91 13.36
C LEU A 75 -4.99 0.08 14.41
N GLN A 76 -4.17 0.32 15.43
CA GLN A 76 -4.45 1.31 16.47
C GLN A 76 -4.05 2.71 15.97
N THR A 77 -4.88 3.26 15.08
CA THR A 77 -4.71 4.58 14.48
C THR A 77 -6.03 5.35 14.48
N ALA A 78 -5.95 6.67 14.44
CA ALA A 78 -7.11 7.53 14.23
C ALA A 78 -7.44 7.71 12.74
N GLY A 79 -6.53 7.32 11.86
CA GLY A 79 -6.63 7.48 10.42
C GLY A 79 -7.15 6.25 9.68
N GLN A 80 -7.19 6.35 8.36
CA GLN A 80 -7.49 5.25 7.45
C GLN A 80 -6.24 4.82 6.69
N ILE A 81 -6.15 3.55 6.34
CA ILE A 81 -5.04 3.02 5.54
C ILE A 81 -5.15 3.58 4.11
N MET A 82 -4.09 4.18 3.63
CA MET A 82 -4.00 4.78 2.29
C MET A 82 -3.19 3.92 1.35
N GLN A 83 -2.02 3.45 1.79
CA GLN A 83 -1.08 2.69 0.96
C GLN A 83 -0.25 1.75 1.82
N ALA A 84 0.19 0.62 1.25
CA ALA A 84 1.27 -0.17 1.81
C ALA A 84 2.37 -0.37 0.75
N VAL A 85 3.61 -0.37 1.21
CA VAL A 85 4.81 -0.50 0.38
C VAL A 85 5.68 -1.62 0.95
N ARG A 86 5.97 -2.61 0.12
CA ARG A 86 6.91 -3.67 0.50
C ARG A 86 8.32 -3.10 0.53
N THR A 87 9.01 -3.29 1.64
CA THR A 87 10.41 -2.95 1.81
C THR A 87 11.23 -4.18 2.19
N ARG A 88 12.52 -4.05 2.36
CA ARG A 88 13.37 -5.16 2.77
C ARG A 88 13.07 -5.60 4.20
N GLY A 89 12.57 -6.84 4.37
CA GLY A 89 12.29 -7.48 5.66
C GLY A 89 11.05 -6.94 6.40
N GLN A 90 10.26 -6.06 5.78
CA GLN A 90 9.02 -5.54 6.36
C GLN A 90 8.12 -4.88 5.30
N THR A 91 6.87 -4.63 5.68
CA THR A 91 5.93 -3.86 4.86
C THR A 91 5.59 -2.57 5.59
N LEU A 92 5.86 -1.42 4.96
CA LEU A 92 5.43 -0.13 5.47
C LEU A 92 3.96 0.09 5.12
N ILE A 93 3.16 0.46 6.11
CA ILE A 93 1.74 0.77 5.97
C ILE A 93 1.55 2.23 6.31
N LEU A 94 1.05 3.00 5.36
CA LEU A 94 0.79 4.43 5.49
C LEU A 94 -0.71 4.66 5.66
N THR A 95 -1.05 5.41 6.71
CA THR A 95 -2.40 5.95 6.88
C THR A 95 -2.41 7.43 6.47
N ASP A 96 -3.55 8.07 6.56
CA ASP A 96 -3.65 9.53 6.36
C ASP A 96 -3.14 10.35 7.57
N VAL A 97 -2.75 9.70 8.68
CA VAL A 97 -2.28 10.34 9.91
C VAL A 97 -0.89 9.89 10.35
N ASP A 98 -0.60 8.58 10.25
CA ASP A 98 0.60 7.96 10.80
C ASP A 98 1.16 6.86 9.88
N ALA A 99 2.30 6.29 10.28
CA ALA A 99 2.96 5.22 9.57
C ALA A 99 3.21 4.03 10.51
N HIS A 100 2.95 2.82 10.00
CA HIS A 100 3.16 1.56 10.69
C HIS A 100 4.04 0.63 9.87
N THR A 101 4.68 -0.32 10.52
CA THR A 101 5.37 -1.43 9.87
C THR A 101 4.75 -2.75 10.26
N ALA A 102 4.68 -3.66 9.31
CA ALA A 102 4.37 -5.07 9.52
C ALA A 102 5.64 -5.88 9.31
N ARG A 103 6.07 -6.62 10.32
CA ARG A 103 7.22 -7.53 10.27
C ARG A 103 6.78 -8.97 10.50
N TYR A 104 7.24 -9.86 9.67
CA TYR A 104 6.99 -11.28 9.85
C TYR A 104 7.75 -11.81 11.09
N GLN A 105 7.03 -12.48 11.97
CA GLN A 105 7.55 -13.04 13.21
C GLN A 105 7.45 -14.58 13.27
N GLY A 106 6.72 -15.15 12.32
CA GLY A 106 6.40 -16.58 12.34
C GLY A 106 5.27 -16.94 13.30
N PRO A 107 4.79 -18.19 13.22
CA PRO A 107 3.76 -18.68 14.11
C PRO A 107 4.16 -18.58 15.60
N PRO A 108 3.23 -18.33 16.54
CA PRO A 108 1.78 -18.22 16.31
C PRO A 108 1.30 -16.82 15.90
N TYR A 109 2.14 -15.79 15.99
CA TYR A 109 1.71 -14.39 15.80
C TYR A 109 1.74 -13.94 14.34
N VAL A 110 2.45 -14.64 13.48
CA VAL A 110 2.63 -14.40 12.05
C VAL A 110 3.24 -13.03 11.73
N TYR A 111 2.53 -11.94 12.06
CA TYR A 111 3.02 -10.57 11.89
C TYR A 111 2.96 -9.76 13.19
N GLY A 112 4.01 -8.99 13.45
CA GLY A 112 4.03 -7.92 14.44
C GLY A 112 3.84 -6.57 13.75
N PHE A 113 2.97 -5.73 14.32
CA PHE A 113 2.69 -4.38 13.79
C PHE A 113 3.18 -3.33 14.79
N GLU A 114 3.94 -2.36 14.29
CA GLU A 114 4.51 -1.29 15.10
C GLU A 114 4.29 0.06 14.42
N ARG A 115 3.93 1.09 15.21
CA ARG A 115 3.84 2.46 14.71
C ARG A 115 5.23 3.08 14.71
N VAL A 116 5.70 3.52 13.54
CA VAL A 116 7.05 4.05 13.29
C VAL A 116 7.09 5.56 13.02
N GLY A 117 5.93 6.17 12.89
CA GLY A 117 5.81 7.62 12.69
C GLY A 117 4.45 8.16 13.08
N THR A 118 4.42 9.37 13.60
CA THR A 118 3.21 10.13 13.96
C THR A 118 3.19 11.43 13.19
N SER A 119 2.00 11.94 12.85
CA SER A 119 1.83 13.17 12.06
C SER A 119 2.60 13.14 10.74
N CYS A 120 2.64 11.98 10.11
CA CYS A 120 3.34 11.73 8.86
C CYS A 120 2.45 10.94 7.88
N GLY A 121 1.14 11.17 7.92
CA GLY A 121 0.21 10.53 7.01
C GLY A 121 0.43 10.90 5.54
N THR A 122 0.04 10.01 4.64
CA THR A 122 0.06 10.27 3.20
C THR A 122 -1.29 10.76 2.69
N VAL A 123 -1.28 11.61 1.68
CA VAL A 123 -2.51 12.21 1.10
C VAL A 123 -3.11 11.37 -0.03
N THR A 124 -2.41 10.32 -0.47
CA THR A 124 -2.81 9.53 -1.64
C THR A 124 -2.39 8.08 -1.50
N SER A 125 -3.10 7.21 -2.20
CA SER A 125 -2.78 5.77 -2.25
C SER A 125 -1.62 5.41 -3.20
N ARG A 126 -0.99 6.39 -3.84
CA ARG A 126 0.09 6.21 -4.83
C ARG A 126 1.26 7.18 -4.64
N GLY A 127 1.36 7.85 -3.49
CA GLY A 127 2.35 8.88 -3.21
C GLY A 127 3.66 8.38 -2.62
N ALA A 128 3.80 7.07 -2.41
CA ALA A 128 4.98 6.48 -1.81
C ALA A 128 5.73 5.56 -2.79
N VAL A 129 7.06 5.62 -2.73
CA VAL A 129 7.99 4.87 -3.57
C VAL A 129 9.11 4.30 -2.73
N ASP A 130 9.39 2.99 -2.90
CA ASP A 130 10.56 2.33 -2.33
C ASP A 130 11.81 2.60 -3.17
N THR A 131 12.91 2.90 -2.50
CA THR A 131 14.23 3.17 -3.09
C THR A 131 15.32 2.52 -2.25
N ASP A 132 16.56 2.51 -2.75
CA ASP A 132 17.71 2.01 -1.99
C ASP A 132 17.96 2.74 -0.66
N ARG A 133 17.44 3.97 -0.52
CA ARG A 133 17.57 4.79 0.69
C ARG A 133 16.41 4.59 1.67
N GLY A 134 15.34 3.94 1.26
CA GLY A 134 14.09 3.77 1.99
C GLY A 134 12.88 4.25 1.20
N VAL A 135 11.74 4.36 1.87
CA VAL A 135 10.49 4.77 1.23
C VAL A 135 10.30 6.27 1.33
N PHE A 136 10.26 6.93 0.19
CA PHE A 136 9.90 8.34 0.08
C PHE A 136 8.39 8.46 -0.13
N PHE A 137 7.74 9.39 0.58
CA PHE A 137 6.31 9.63 0.40
C PHE A 137 5.93 11.08 0.69
N ILE A 138 4.79 11.48 0.13
CA ILE A 138 4.23 12.82 0.29
C ILE A 138 3.09 12.80 1.31
N GLY A 139 3.15 13.72 2.27
CA GLY A 139 2.08 13.98 3.22
C GLY A 139 1.30 15.25 2.90
N GLN A 140 0.50 15.73 3.86
CA GLN A 140 -0.31 16.93 3.69
C GLN A 140 0.53 18.21 3.55
N GLU A 141 1.59 18.32 4.34
CA GLU A 141 2.41 19.53 4.43
C GLU A 141 3.90 19.25 4.24
N ASN A 142 4.34 18.01 4.10
CA ASN A 142 5.75 17.66 4.04
C ASN A 142 6.01 16.44 3.16
N PHE A 143 7.25 16.34 2.70
CA PHE A 143 7.80 15.10 2.18
C PHE A 143 8.47 14.33 3.31
N PHE A 144 8.34 13.02 3.28
CA PHE A 144 8.86 12.12 4.30
C PHE A 144 9.74 11.03 3.70
N LEU A 145 10.68 10.58 4.52
CA LEU A 145 11.52 9.40 4.25
C LEU A 145 11.38 8.42 5.41
N PHE A 146 10.96 7.21 5.12
CA PHE A 146 11.08 6.08 6.03
C PHE A 146 12.40 5.35 5.75
N ASN A 147 13.32 5.34 6.71
CA ASN A 147 14.67 4.77 6.56
C ASN A 147 14.80 3.29 6.99
N GLY A 148 13.68 2.62 7.21
CA GLY A 148 13.63 1.25 7.74
C GLY A 148 13.30 1.14 9.23
N ASN A 149 13.46 2.23 10.01
CA ASN A 149 13.15 2.26 11.44
C ASN A 149 12.20 3.40 11.83
N THR A 150 12.44 4.59 11.29
CA THR A 150 11.69 5.80 11.65
C THR A 150 11.36 6.62 10.43
N VAL A 151 10.32 7.42 10.55
CA VAL A 151 9.95 8.42 9.54
C VAL A 151 10.61 9.75 9.86
N GLN A 152 11.21 10.37 8.85
CA GLN A 152 11.88 11.67 8.94
C GLN A 152 11.29 12.61 7.90
N THR A 153 11.14 13.90 8.28
CA THR A 153 10.76 14.96 7.33
C THR A 153 11.95 15.30 6.44
N ILE A 154 11.71 15.41 5.15
CA ILE A 154 12.71 15.84 4.18
C ILE A 154 12.64 17.36 4.02
N LYS A 155 13.79 18.02 4.16
CA LYS A 155 13.87 19.46 3.85
C LYS A 155 13.77 19.66 2.33
N CYS A 156 12.93 20.59 1.93
CA CYS A 156 12.71 20.95 0.53
C CYS A 156 12.76 22.46 0.39
N ASP A 157 13.67 22.99 -0.42
CA ASP A 157 13.86 24.43 -0.59
C ASP A 157 12.68 25.12 -1.31
N VAL A 158 11.89 24.33 -2.05
CA VAL A 158 10.68 24.81 -2.74
C VAL A 158 9.38 24.35 -2.06
N HIS A 159 9.48 24.00 -0.78
CA HIS A 159 8.39 23.46 0.03
C HIS A 159 7.10 24.30 -0.06
N ASP A 160 7.21 25.58 0.31
CA ASP A 160 6.05 26.49 0.38
C ASP A 160 5.40 26.70 -0.99
N TYR A 161 6.21 26.71 -2.05
CA TYR A 161 5.69 26.80 -3.42
C TYR A 161 4.87 25.57 -3.78
N ILE A 162 5.40 24.37 -3.54
CA ILE A 162 4.73 23.11 -3.91
C ILE A 162 3.43 22.93 -3.12
N PHE A 163 3.51 23.02 -1.78
CA PHE A 163 2.36 22.80 -0.91
C PHE A 163 1.31 23.93 -1.01
N GLY A 164 1.70 25.13 -1.42
CA GLY A 164 0.78 26.20 -1.76
C GLY A 164 0.12 26.06 -3.13
N ASP A 165 0.72 25.31 -4.06
CA ASP A 165 0.21 25.07 -5.42
C ASP A 165 -0.59 23.77 -5.56
N ILE A 166 -0.50 22.84 -4.63
CA ILE A 166 -1.25 21.57 -4.70
C ILE A 166 -2.76 21.83 -4.64
N ASN A 167 -3.51 21.30 -5.63
CA ASN A 167 -4.96 21.29 -5.58
C ASN A 167 -5.45 20.23 -4.57
N THR A 168 -5.80 20.69 -3.36
CA THR A 168 -6.22 19.83 -2.24
C THR A 168 -7.49 19.04 -2.54
N SER A 169 -8.38 19.53 -3.42
CA SER A 169 -9.58 18.80 -3.84
C SER A 169 -9.29 17.61 -4.76
N GLN A 170 -8.08 17.55 -5.31
CA GLN A 170 -7.64 16.52 -6.26
C GLN A 170 -6.41 15.71 -5.77
N GLN A 171 -6.14 15.69 -4.48
CA GLN A 171 -5.00 14.99 -3.89
C GLN A 171 -4.93 13.50 -4.24
N THR A 172 -6.06 12.85 -4.47
CA THR A 172 -6.11 11.44 -4.90
C THR A 172 -5.45 11.18 -6.25
N LYS A 173 -5.22 12.22 -7.05
CA LYS A 173 -4.52 12.14 -8.34
C LYS A 173 -3.00 12.22 -8.21
N ILE A 174 -2.48 12.57 -7.04
CA ILE A 174 -1.04 12.61 -6.79
C ILE A 174 -0.47 11.21 -6.86
N TRP A 175 0.65 11.06 -7.55
CA TRP A 175 1.36 9.80 -7.62
C TRP A 175 2.87 10.03 -7.68
N ALA A 176 3.63 9.01 -7.26
CA ALA A 176 5.08 9.04 -7.20
C ALA A 176 5.70 7.98 -8.08
N MET A 177 6.90 8.26 -8.59
CA MET A 177 7.71 7.32 -9.36
C MET A 177 9.18 7.46 -8.97
N GLY A 178 9.84 6.32 -8.75
CA GLY A 178 11.29 6.26 -8.59
C GLY A 178 11.97 6.13 -9.93
N ILE A 179 13.10 6.84 -10.10
CA ILE A 179 13.97 6.73 -11.26
C ILE A 179 15.35 6.28 -10.78
N PRO A 180 15.59 4.96 -10.63
CA PRO A 180 16.82 4.43 -10.05
C PRO A 180 18.08 4.85 -10.82
N GLN A 181 17.97 5.02 -12.13
CA GLN A 181 19.08 5.43 -12.99
C GLN A 181 19.70 6.77 -12.57
N TYR A 182 18.88 7.69 -12.02
CA TYR A 182 19.33 9.01 -11.57
C TYR A 182 19.29 9.16 -10.06
N GLY A 183 18.80 8.15 -9.33
CA GLY A 183 18.61 8.24 -7.88
C GLY A 183 17.57 9.27 -7.46
N GLU A 184 16.56 9.49 -8.31
CA GLU A 184 15.54 10.50 -8.14
C GLU A 184 14.18 9.89 -7.80
N VAL A 185 13.34 10.66 -7.09
CA VAL A 185 11.92 10.38 -6.88
C VAL A 185 11.12 11.55 -7.41
N TRP A 186 10.18 11.27 -8.28
CA TRP A 186 9.31 12.26 -8.91
C TRP A 186 7.89 12.14 -8.38
N TRP A 187 7.32 13.27 -7.95
CA TRP A 187 5.91 13.40 -7.62
C TRP A 187 5.20 14.22 -8.68
N PHE A 188 4.08 13.69 -9.14
CA PHE A 188 3.20 14.37 -10.08
C PHE A 188 1.94 14.78 -9.32
N TYR A 189 1.62 16.05 -9.32
CA TYR A 189 0.48 16.59 -8.59
C TYR A 189 -0.35 17.55 -9.46
N PRO A 190 -1.67 17.64 -9.26
CA PRO A 190 -2.49 18.67 -9.87
C PRO A 190 -2.20 20.01 -9.19
N SER A 191 -1.88 21.04 -9.98
CA SER A 191 -1.70 22.40 -9.46
C SER A 191 -3.02 23.02 -9.06
N ALA A 192 -2.98 24.12 -8.30
CA ALA A 192 -4.18 24.84 -7.82
C ALA A 192 -5.12 25.27 -8.96
N ASN A 193 -4.58 25.51 -10.15
CA ASN A 193 -5.33 25.89 -11.34
C ASN A 193 -5.74 24.72 -12.24
N SER A 194 -5.47 23.46 -11.83
CA SER A 194 -5.88 22.28 -12.59
C SER A 194 -7.38 22.06 -12.48
N ILE A 195 -8.03 21.78 -13.60
CA ILE A 195 -9.46 21.51 -13.73
C ILE A 195 -9.71 20.00 -13.69
#